data_df9522cff5058b1d6db2cd475a902cdc
#
_entry.id   df9522cff5058b1d6db2cd475a902cdc
#
_cell.length_a   1.000
_cell.length_b   1.000
_cell.length_c   1.000
_cell.angle_alpha   90.00
_cell.angle_beta   90.00
_cell.angle_gamma   90.00
#
_symmetry.space_group_name_H-M   'P 1'
#
loop_
_entity.id
_entity.type
_entity.pdbx_description
1 polymer ?
#
loop_
_entity_poly.entity_id
_entity_poly.type
_entity_poly.pdbx_seq_one_letter_code
_entity_poly.pdbx_strand_id
1 'polypeptide(L)'
;MAESFSLLTLNCFGGYLPNTARRLLALAHELERRTDQVVCLQEIQRNAYLRLLLRACHSYPFHAYEPYFRCPKGGLLTLSRLAIKNKQFISYTDRGLWYTPMIMDNLLYKGMLIMEMEWEDVPLVVINTHLLANYIGDWEWHGRHAQVEEKQLRQLAATVKTQPTEALVVVAGDFNIPRGSRLYQDFLALSGLEDPLAEDTRPTHRPPLGVPAQYALPIDYVLVRMPENRALKLHCDLYFTEKQGLYGRHHGYISDHNGIGIQITRND
;
A
#
# COMPACT_ATOMS: atom_id res chain seq x y z
N MET A 1 1.49 -20.24 21.50
CA MET A 1 0.90 -19.89 20.20
C MET A 1 2.07 -19.48 19.33
N ALA A 2 2.22 -20.03 18.12
CA ALA A 2 3.28 -19.60 17.22
C ALA A 2 3.14 -18.09 16.98
N GLU A 3 4.20 -17.34 17.23
CA GLU A 3 4.18 -15.91 17.02
C GLU A 3 4.05 -15.64 15.50
N SER A 4 3.08 -14.82 15.11
CA SER A 4 2.76 -14.53 13.72
C SER A 4 3.06 -13.07 13.40
N PHE A 5 3.66 -12.81 12.25
CA PHE A 5 3.73 -11.46 11.67
C PHE A 5 2.45 -11.17 10.88
N SER A 6 1.92 -9.96 11.01
CA SER A 6 0.78 -9.52 10.22
C SER A 6 0.94 -8.08 9.73
N LEU A 7 0.52 -7.86 8.49
CA LEU A 7 0.55 -6.56 7.83
C LEU A 7 -0.76 -6.33 7.07
N LEU A 8 -1.26 -5.11 7.13
CA LEU A 8 -2.39 -4.62 6.36
C LEU A 8 -1.95 -3.46 5.46
N THR A 9 -2.43 -3.40 4.22
CA THR A 9 -2.34 -2.22 3.37
C THR A 9 -3.72 -1.70 2.99
N LEU A 10 -3.86 -0.37 2.85
CA LEU A 10 -5.09 0.26 2.40
C LEU A 10 -4.80 1.64 1.78
N ASN A 11 -5.23 1.86 0.55
CA ASN A 11 -5.42 3.20 0.03
C ASN A 11 -6.63 3.83 0.74
N CYS A 12 -6.42 4.96 1.44
CA CYS A 12 -7.41 5.57 2.32
C CYS A 12 -8.39 6.49 1.60
N PHE A 13 -8.19 6.75 0.31
CA PHE A 13 -8.96 7.76 -0.43
C PHE A 13 -9.02 9.09 0.36
N GLY A 14 -7.85 9.54 0.81
CA GLY A 14 -7.70 10.64 1.77
C GLY A 14 -7.68 12.03 1.14
N GLY A 15 -8.31 12.20 -0.04
CA GLY A 15 -8.42 13.46 -0.76
C GLY A 15 -9.33 14.51 -0.08
N TYR A 16 -9.52 15.63 -0.77
CA TYR A 16 -10.37 16.76 -0.33
C TYR A 16 -11.86 16.49 -0.59
N LEU A 17 -12.38 15.38 -0.07
CA LEU A 17 -13.75 14.95 -0.28
C LEU A 17 -14.59 15.10 0.99
N PRO A 18 -15.92 15.29 0.85
CA PRO A 18 -16.84 15.23 1.99
C PRO A 18 -16.67 13.91 2.75
N ASN A 19 -16.80 13.97 4.08
CA ASN A 19 -16.72 12.81 4.98
C ASN A 19 -15.36 12.12 5.09
N THR A 20 -14.28 12.58 4.43
CA THR A 20 -12.95 11.96 4.55
C THR A 20 -12.51 11.83 6.01
N ALA A 21 -12.62 12.88 6.83
CA ALA A 21 -12.25 12.80 8.24
C ALA A 21 -13.05 11.74 9.01
N ARG A 22 -14.36 11.57 8.70
CA ARG A 22 -15.21 10.54 9.32
C ARG A 22 -14.80 9.13 8.92
N ARG A 23 -14.44 8.91 7.65
CA ARG A 23 -13.94 7.63 7.16
C ARG A 23 -12.60 7.28 7.83
N LEU A 24 -11.69 8.24 7.93
CA LEU A 24 -10.39 8.05 8.58
C LEU A 24 -10.53 7.79 10.08
N LEU A 25 -11.49 8.41 10.76
CA LEU A 25 -11.80 8.08 12.16
C LEU A 25 -12.37 6.67 12.31
N ALA A 26 -13.25 6.25 11.40
CA ALA A 26 -13.76 4.88 11.37
C ALA A 26 -12.64 3.88 11.10
N LEU A 27 -11.73 4.18 10.15
CA LEU A 27 -10.54 3.38 9.90
C LEU A 27 -9.69 3.27 11.16
N ALA A 28 -9.37 4.37 11.81
CA ALA A 28 -8.56 4.36 13.03
C ALA A 28 -9.19 3.48 14.13
N HIS A 29 -10.51 3.58 14.32
CA HIS A 29 -11.25 2.75 15.27
C HIS A 29 -11.15 1.25 14.91
N GLU A 30 -11.26 0.90 13.63
CA GLU A 30 -11.08 -0.49 13.19
C GLU A 30 -9.64 -0.97 13.37
N LEU A 31 -8.63 -0.14 13.07
CA LEU A 31 -7.22 -0.46 13.29
C LEU A 31 -6.90 -0.72 14.78
N GLU A 32 -7.52 0.04 15.69
CA GLU A 32 -7.34 -0.18 17.15
C GLU A 32 -7.91 -1.54 17.63
N ARG A 33 -8.89 -2.10 16.91
CA ARG A 33 -9.48 -3.42 17.20
C ARG A 33 -8.73 -4.57 16.58
N ARG A 34 -7.89 -4.29 15.59
CA ARG A 34 -7.09 -5.28 14.87
C ARG A 34 -5.76 -5.53 15.58
N THR A 35 -5.14 -6.63 15.21
CA THR A 35 -3.85 -7.06 15.78
C THR A 35 -2.70 -6.95 14.79
N ASP A 36 -2.92 -6.33 13.62
CA ASP A 36 -1.85 -6.17 12.63
C ASP A 36 -0.67 -5.42 13.25
N GLN A 37 0.53 -5.96 13.01
CA GLN A 37 1.76 -5.35 13.55
C GLN A 37 2.23 -4.18 12.71
N VAL A 38 1.93 -4.18 11.41
CA VAL A 38 2.28 -3.10 10.48
C VAL A 38 1.07 -2.75 9.64
N VAL A 39 0.81 -1.45 9.43
CA VAL A 39 -0.26 -0.95 8.56
C VAL A 39 0.32 0.06 7.59
N CYS A 40 0.24 -0.23 6.29
CA CYS A 40 0.67 0.63 5.19
C CYS A 40 -0.52 1.38 4.61
N LEU A 41 -0.54 2.71 4.75
CA LEU A 41 -1.62 3.57 4.29
C LEU A 41 -1.14 4.46 3.13
N GLN A 42 -1.96 4.60 2.10
CA GLN A 42 -1.73 5.47 0.96
C GLN A 42 -2.80 6.57 0.92
N GLU A 43 -2.56 7.61 0.14
CA GLU A 43 -3.44 8.77 -0.04
C GLU A 43 -3.72 9.58 1.24
N ILE A 44 -2.78 9.70 2.12
CA ILE A 44 -2.88 10.68 3.21
C ILE A 44 -2.55 12.07 2.65
N GLN A 45 -3.52 12.71 2.00
CA GLN A 45 -3.30 13.90 1.18
C GLN A 45 -3.39 15.23 1.96
N ARG A 46 -3.44 15.18 3.30
CA ARG A 46 -3.41 16.38 4.16
C ARG A 46 -2.68 16.10 5.48
N ASN A 47 -1.87 17.08 5.93
CA ASN A 47 -1.25 16.99 7.26
C ASN A 47 -2.28 16.95 8.41
N ALA A 48 -3.49 17.47 8.20
CA ALA A 48 -4.58 17.33 9.17
C ALA A 48 -5.03 15.87 9.32
N TYR A 49 -5.11 15.11 8.22
CA TYR A 49 -5.46 13.69 8.24
C TYR A 49 -4.34 12.82 8.81
N LEU A 50 -3.08 13.15 8.49
CA LEU A 50 -1.93 12.53 9.15
C LEU A 50 -2.03 12.66 10.68
N ARG A 51 -2.20 13.90 11.17
CA ARG A 51 -2.32 14.16 12.63
C ARG A 51 -3.53 13.46 13.25
N LEU A 52 -4.66 13.37 12.52
CA LEU A 52 -5.85 12.66 12.98
C LEU A 52 -5.52 11.17 13.20
N LEU A 53 -4.92 10.49 12.21
CA LEU A 53 -4.57 9.08 12.30
C LEU A 53 -3.52 8.83 13.40
N LEU A 54 -2.46 9.63 13.46
CA LEU A 54 -1.42 9.51 14.50
C LEU A 54 -1.97 9.69 15.93
N ARG A 55 -3.02 10.50 16.08
CA ARG A 55 -3.67 10.70 17.39
C ARG A 55 -4.70 9.63 17.73
N ALA A 56 -5.29 8.98 16.74
CA ALA A 56 -6.35 8.02 16.96
C ALA A 56 -5.86 6.57 16.99
N CYS A 57 -4.69 6.28 16.41
CA CYS A 57 -4.09 4.94 16.36
C CYS A 57 -3.06 4.76 17.48
N HIS A 58 -3.54 4.66 18.74
CA HIS A 58 -2.68 4.58 19.93
C HIS A 58 -1.93 3.24 20.07
N SER A 59 -2.50 2.17 19.52
CA SER A 59 -1.89 0.84 19.54
C SER A 59 -0.66 0.71 18.65
N TYR A 60 -0.33 1.75 17.86
CA TYR A 60 0.82 1.79 16.96
C TYR A 60 1.81 2.87 17.42
N PRO A 61 2.70 2.55 18.38
CA PRO A 61 3.61 3.54 18.97
C PRO A 61 4.67 4.04 18.00
N PHE A 62 4.96 3.28 16.94
CA PHE A 62 5.93 3.66 15.92
C PHE A 62 5.22 4.02 14.63
N HIS A 63 5.76 5.00 13.91
CA HIS A 63 5.22 5.40 12.61
C HIS A 63 6.32 5.96 11.70
N ALA A 64 6.14 5.78 10.42
CA ALA A 64 7.00 6.31 9.38
C ALA A 64 6.19 7.07 8.33
N TYR A 65 6.70 8.21 7.94
CA TYR A 65 6.28 9.02 6.80
C TYR A 65 7.43 9.98 6.45
N GLU A 66 7.41 10.52 5.25
CA GLU A 66 8.36 11.59 4.88
C GLU A 66 7.63 12.93 4.89
N PRO A 67 8.03 13.88 5.77
CA PRO A 67 7.36 15.16 5.90
C PRO A 67 7.40 15.98 4.61
N TYR A 68 6.28 16.62 4.27
CA TYR A 68 6.20 17.58 3.18
C TYR A 68 5.16 18.67 3.50
N PHE A 69 5.12 19.73 2.68
CA PHE A 69 4.40 20.96 2.98
C PHE A 69 2.91 20.76 3.28
N ARG A 70 2.17 20.03 2.44
CA ARG A 70 0.69 19.85 2.57
C ARG A 70 0.28 18.48 3.11
N CYS A 71 1.10 17.47 2.85
CA CYS A 71 0.86 16.09 3.21
C CYS A 71 2.21 15.35 3.26
N PRO A 72 2.28 14.13 3.80
CA PRO A 72 3.45 13.28 3.62
C PRO A 72 3.79 13.09 2.13
N LYS A 73 5.07 12.98 1.76
CA LYS A 73 5.46 12.65 0.39
C LYS A 73 4.80 11.34 -0.04
N GLY A 74 4.32 11.30 -1.26
CA GLY A 74 3.58 10.16 -1.80
C GLY A 74 2.22 9.92 -1.14
N GLY A 75 1.83 10.72 -0.15
CA GLY A 75 0.66 10.44 0.69
C GLY A 75 0.84 9.19 1.55
N LEU A 76 2.08 8.77 1.84
CA LEU A 76 2.40 7.51 2.51
C LEU A 76 2.51 7.68 4.02
N LEU A 77 1.85 6.80 4.76
CA LEU A 77 1.99 6.63 6.21
C LEU A 77 2.09 5.13 6.52
N THR A 78 3.07 4.76 7.32
CA THR A 78 3.12 3.42 7.90
C THR A 78 3.01 3.53 9.42
N LEU A 79 2.09 2.78 10.00
CA LEU A 79 1.91 2.60 11.43
C LEU A 79 2.51 1.26 11.82
N SER A 80 3.17 1.16 12.98
CA SER A 80 3.83 -0.07 13.40
C SER A 80 3.74 -0.28 14.91
N ARG A 81 3.52 -1.54 15.31
CA ARG A 81 3.73 -2.04 16.67
C ARG A 81 5.17 -2.46 16.91
N LEU A 82 5.90 -2.78 15.83
CA LEU A 82 7.32 -3.11 15.85
C LEU A 82 8.16 -1.84 15.79
N ALA A 83 9.29 -1.84 16.50
CA ALA A 83 10.23 -0.73 16.45
C ALA A 83 10.83 -0.58 15.04
N ILE A 84 10.79 0.63 14.50
CA ILE A 84 11.39 0.98 13.21
C ILE A 84 12.86 1.33 13.47
N LYS A 85 13.79 0.48 13.00
CA LYS A 85 15.24 0.67 13.16
C LYS A 85 15.77 1.74 12.22
N ASN A 86 15.28 1.75 10.98
CA ASN A 86 15.64 2.73 9.96
C ASN A 86 14.45 3.02 9.05
N LYS A 87 14.41 4.22 8.47
CA LYS A 87 13.44 4.60 7.46
C LYS A 87 14.10 5.41 6.35
N GLN A 88 13.67 5.19 5.12
CA GLN A 88 14.10 5.95 3.96
C GLN A 88 12.92 6.21 3.03
N PHE A 89 12.85 7.41 2.44
CA PHE A 89 11.93 7.72 1.36
C PHE A 89 12.69 7.92 0.05
N ILE A 90 12.32 7.17 -0.98
CA ILE A 90 12.89 7.27 -2.33
C ILE A 90 11.77 7.72 -3.27
N SER A 91 11.90 8.93 -3.84
CA SER A 91 10.97 9.39 -4.89
C SER A 91 11.19 8.61 -6.18
N TYR A 92 10.11 8.32 -6.90
CA TYR A 92 10.23 7.86 -8.27
C TYR A 92 10.86 8.95 -9.14
N THR A 93 11.79 8.56 -10.00
CA THR A 93 12.48 9.48 -10.92
C THR A 93 11.54 9.99 -12.01
N ASP A 94 10.69 9.11 -12.55
CA ASP A 94 9.63 9.49 -13.48
C ASP A 94 8.31 9.60 -12.71
N ARG A 95 7.78 10.81 -12.62
CA ARG A 95 6.58 11.16 -11.86
C ARG A 95 5.39 11.51 -12.76
N GLY A 96 5.51 11.26 -14.05
CA GLY A 96 4.47 11.55 -15.03
C GLY A 96 4.54 12.94 -15.65
N LEU A 97 3.55 13.27 -16.45
CA LEU A 97 3.55 14.44 -17.34
C LEU A 97 2.88 15.65 -16.64
N TRP A 98 3.50 16.81 -16.71
CA TRP A 98 3.05 18.06 -16.08
C TRP A 98 1.72 18.64 -16.62
N TYR A 99 1.27 18.20 -17.79
CA TYR A 99 0.10 18.76 -18.50
C TYR A 99 -1.09 17.79 -18.58
N THR A 100 -1.12 16.77 -17.74
CA THR A 100 -2.20 15.77 -17.69
C THR A 100 -2.79 15.71 -16.28
N PRO A 101 -3.88 14.95 -16.04
CA PRO A 101 -4.36 14.65 -14.67
C PRO A 101 -3.27 14.15 -13.72
N MET A 102 -2.17 13.58 -14.25
CA MET A 102 -0.98 13.18 -13.48
C MET A 102 -0.28 14.32 -12.73
N ILE A 103 -0.61 15.61 -13.00
CA ILE A 103 -0.01 16.73 -12.29
C ILE A 103 -0.23 16.62 -10.77
N MET A 104 -1.37 16.07 -10.33
CA MET A 104 -1.64 15.85 -8.92
C MET A 104 -0.70 14.80 -8.33
N ASP A 105 -0.44 13.71 -9.05
CA ASP A 105 0.50 12.67 -8.66
C ASP A 105 1.93 13.18 -8.60
N ASN A 106 2.29 14.05 -9.53
CA ASN A 106 3.60 14.73 -9.57
C ASN A 106 3.80 15.62 -8.33
N LEU A 107 2.76 16.39 -7.94
CA LEU A 107 2.77 17.25 -6.76
C LEU A 107 2.81 16.48 -5.44
N LEU A 108 2.32 15.25 -5.41
CA LEU A 108 2.36 14.37 -4.24
C LEU A 108 3.75 13.73 -4.03
N TYR A 109 4.67 13.85 -4.98
CA TYR A 109 5.99 13.22 -4.91
C TYR A 109 5.92 11.71 -4.66
N LYS A 110 5.15 10.99 -5.50
CA LYS A 110 5.02 9.53 -5.39
C LYS A 110 6.39 8.83 -5.32
N GLY A 111 6.46 7.75 -4.54
CA GLY A 111 7.70 7.07 -4.24
C GLY A 111 7.49 5.86 -3.35
N MET A 112 8.57 5.45 -2.70
CA MET A 112 8.66 4.30 -1.81
C MET A 112 9.07 4.78 -0.42
N LEU A 113 8.32 4.37 0.61
CA LEU A 113 8.69 4.53 2.02
C LEU A 113 9.17 3.17 2.51
N ILE A 114 10.46 3.06 2.75
CA ILE A 114 11.15 1.84 3.15
C ILE A 114 11.39 1.88 4.65
N MET A 115 11.04 0.83 5.36
CA MET A 115 11.29 0.66 6.78
C MET A 115 12.06 -0.63 7.03
N GLU A 116 13.12 -0.54 7.82
CA GLU A 116 13.84 -1.68 8.35
C GLU A 116 13.40 -1.92 9.79
N MET A 117 12.97 -3.13 10.07
CA MET A 117 12.44 -3.58 11.34
C MET A 117 12.99 -4.97 11.66
N GLU A 118 12.52 -5.53 12.75
CA GLU A 118 12.77 -6.92 13.11
C GLU A 118 11.49 -7.52 13.65
N TRP A 119 11.16 -8.69 13.15
CA TRP A 119 10.11 -9.53 13.70
C TRP A 119 10.77 -10.73 14.38
N GLU A 120 10.79 -10.69 15.72
CA GLU A 120 11.58 -11.61 16.54
C GLU A 120 13.07 -11.57 16.13
N ASP A 121 13.59 -12.61 15.51
CA ASP A 121 14.96 -12.73 15.00
C ASP A 121 15.04 -12.68 13.46
N VAL A 122 13.93 -12.29 12.80
CA VAL A 122 13.85 -12.17 11.35
C VAL A 122 14.05 -10.71 10.96
N PRO A 123 15.10 -10.37 10.21
CA PRO A 123 15.17 -9.05 9.58
C PRO A 123 13.94 -8.83 8.68
N LEU A 124 13.28 -7.69 8.82
CA LEU A 124 12.05 -7.36 8.11
C LEU A 124 12.22 -6.03 7.39
N VAL A 125 11.98 -6.03 6.09
CA VAL A 125 11.92 -4.83 5.27
C VAL A 125 10.50 -4.65 4.75
N VAL A 126 9.87 -3.54 5.09
CA VAL A 126 8.54 -3.17 4.56
C VAL A 126 8.69 -1.96 3.66
N ILE A 127 8.18 -2.07 2.44
CA ILE A 127 8.15 -1.00 1.45
C ILE A 127 6.69 -0.63 1.19
N ASN A 128 6.27 0.52 1.69
CA ASN A 128 4.96 1.11 1.39
C ASN A 128 5.10 2.00 0.15
N THR A 129 4.28 1.77 -0.87
CA THR A 129 4.37 2.51 -2.14
C THR A 129 2.99 2.87 -2.70
N HIS A 130 2.97 3.87 -3.57
CA HIS A 130 1.83 4.24 -4.37
C HIS A 130 2.34 4.71 -5.74
N LEU A 131 2.03 3.94 -6.80
CA LEU A 131 2.45 4.23 -8.16
C LEU A 131 1.52 5.23 -8.84
N LEU A 132 1.93 5.72 -10.00
CA LEU A 132 1.14 6.63 -10.82
C LEU A 132 -0.22 6.02 -11.18
N ALA A 133 -1.28 6.83 -11.14
CA ALA A 133 -2.59 6.40 -11.58
C ALA A 133 -2.72 6.42 -13.10
N ASN A 134 -3.25 5.34 -13.69
CA ASN A 134 -3.50 5.23 -15.12
C ASN A 134 -4.96 5.54 -15.44
N TYR A 135 -5.25 6.81 -15.69
CA TYR A 135 -6.60 7.28 -15.99
C TYR A 135 -7.10 6.92 -17.39
N ILE A 136 -6.26 6.31 -18.24
CA ILE A 136 -6.61 5.93 -19.62
C ILE A 136 -7.03 4.46 -19.68
N GLY A 137 -6.56 3.64 -18.72
CA GLY A 137 -6.86 2.19 -18.67
C GLY A 137 -6.08 1.38 -19.70
N ASP A 138 -4.95 1.90 -20.19
CA ASP A 138 -4.04 1.21 -21.10
C ASP A 138 -2.77 0.81 -20.32
N TRP A 139 -2.65 -0.46 -20.00
CA TRP A 139 -1.48 -1.07 -19.33
C TRP A 139 -0.61 -1.88 -20.30
N GLU A 140 -0.86 -1.72 -21.61
CA GLU A 140 -0.03 -2.25 -22.67
C GLU A 140 1.11 -1.28 -23.02
N TRP A 141 2.11 -1.76 -23.70
CA TRP A 141 3.41 -1.10 -23.90
C TRP A 141 3.42 0.31 -24.51
N HIS A 142 2.35 0.75 -25.12
CA HIS A 142 2.37 1.92 -26.02
C HIS A 142 1.86 3.21 -25.37
N GLY A 143 1.16 3.12 -24.24
CA GLY A 143 0.62 4.27 -23.54
C GLY A 143 1.70 5.04 -22.78
N ARG A 144 1.66 6.36 -22.79
CA ARG A 144 2.59 7.19 -22.00
C ARG A 144 2.49 6.91 -20.49
N HIS A 145 1.31 6.53 -20.00
CA HIS A 145 1.09 6.15 -18.61
C HIS A 145 1.82 4.83 -18.31
N ALA A 146 1.62 3.82 -19.15
CA ALA A 146 2.28 2.53 -19.00
C ALA A 146 3.82 2.63 -19.01
N GLN A 147 4.39 3.53 -19.84
CA GLN A 147 5.83 3.79 -19.86
C GLN A 147 6.35 4.41 -18.54
N VAL A 148 5.59 5.30 -17.93
CA VAL A 148 5.96 5.87 -16.62
C VAL A 148 5.84 4.81 -15.53
N GLU A 149 4.73 4.06 -15.51
CA GLU A 149 4.51 2.95 -14.58
C GLU A 149 5.62 1.89 -14.70
N GLU A 150 6.02 1.52 -15.91
CA GLU A 150 7.13 0.59 -16.14
C GLU A 150 8.44 1.08 -15.51
N LYS A 151 8.79 2.36 -15.69
CA LYS A 151 9.99 2.93 -15.08
C LYS A 151 9.91 2.93 -13.55
N GLN A 152 8.73 3.24 -12.99
CA GLN A 152 8.51 3.17 -11.55
C GLN A 152 8.65 1.74 -11.04
N LEU A 153 8.08 0.75 -11.72
CA LEU A 153 8.22 -0.67 -11.39
C LEU A 153 9.67 -1.14 -11.46
N ARG A 154 10.42 -0.73 -12.49
CA ARG A 154 11.86 -1.05 -12.61
C ARG A 154 12.67 -0.46 -11.45
N GLN A 155 12.37 0.77 -11.04
CA GLN A 155 13.02 1.39 -9.87
C GLN A 155 12.66 0.67 -8.58
N LEU A 156 11.39 0.29 -8.38
CA LEU A 156 10.93 -0.50 -7.24
C LEU A 156 11.62 -1.87 -7.21
N ALA A 157 11.65 -2.59 -8.34
CA ALA A 157 12.31 -3.90 -8.44
C ALA A 157 13.82 -3.82 -8.14
N ALA A 158 14.51 -2.78 -8.63
CA ALA A 158 15.90 -2.54 -8.31
C ALA A 158 16.10 -2.31 -6.80
N THR A 159 15.21 -1.56 -6.15
CA THR A 159 15.22 -1.34 -4.71
C THR A 159 14.99 -2.64 -3.93
N VAL A 160 14.05 -3.49 -4.37
CA VAL A 160 13.81 -4.81 -3.76
C VAL A 160 15.05 -5.70 -3.84
N LYS A 161 15.72 -5.71 -4.98
CA LYS A 161 16.94 -6.51 -5.19
C LYS A 161 18.13 -6.11 -4.31
N THR A 162 18.17 -4.86 -3.85
CA THR A 162 19.24 -4.41 -2.94
C THR A 162 18.99 -4.82 -1.48
N GLN A 163 17.79 -5.33 -1.15
CA GLN A 163 17.50 -5.75 0.21
C GLN A 163 18.17 -7.09 0.55
N PRO A 164 18.62 -7.29 1.81
CA PRO A 164 19.28 -8.53 2.25
C PRO A 164 18.47 -9.78 1.91
N THR A 165 19.13 -10.86 1.50
CA THR A 165 18.45 -12.13 1.12
C THR A 165 17.90 -12.88 2.33
N GLU A 166 18.47 -12.65 3.50
CA GLU A 166 17.99 -13.16 4.79
C GLU A 166 16.79 -12.41 5.35
N ALA A 167 16.42 -11.27 4.75
CA ALA A 167 15.28 -10.48 5.20
C ALA A 167 13.96 -10.95 4.57
N LEU A 168 12.91 -10.98 5.39
CA LEU A 168 11.53 -10.97 4.90
C LEU A 168 11.27 -9.59 4.28
N VAL A 169 11.01 -9.54 2.98
CA VAL A 169 10.70 -8.30 2.28
C VAL A 169 9.22 -8.29 1.92
N VAL A 170 8.51 -7.26 2.35
CA VAL A 170 7.09 -7.04 2.03
C VAL A 170 6.94 -5.73 1.30
N VAL A 171 6.43 -5.77 0.07
CA VAL A 171 6.07 -4.58 -0.71
C VAL A 171 4.56 -4.46 -0.72
N ALA A 172 4.03 -3.36 -0.19
CA ALA A 172 2.60 -3.16 -0.02
C ALA A 172 2.15 -1.79 -0.55
N GLY A 173 0.97 -1.73 -1.15
CA GLY A 173 0.37 -0.48 -1.56
C GLY A 173 -0.49 -0.55 -2.81
N ASP A 174 -0.89 0.63 -3.29
CA ASP A 174 -1.64 0.81 -4.52
C ASP A 174 -0.68 0.98 -5.70
N PHE A 175 -0.71 0.01 -6.58
CA PHE A 175 0.15 0.00 -7.78
C PHE A 175 -0.53 0.67 -8.99
N ASN A 176 -1.84 0.88 -8.94
CA ASN A 176 -2.63 1.35 -10.08
C ASN A 176 -2.51 0.49 -11.36
N ILE A 177 -1.98 -0.70 -11.24
CA ILE A 177 -1.71 -1.66 -12.31
C ILE A 177 -2.51 -2.93 -12.04
N PRO A 178 -3.37 -3.40 -12.95
CA PRO A 178 -4.18 -4.59 -12.72
C PRO A 178 -3.35 -5.86 -12.59
N ARG A 179 -3.74 -6.73 -11.65
CA ARG A 179 -3.25 -8.11 -11.59
C ARG A 179 -3.51 -8.82 -12.91
N GLY A 180 -2.53 -9.58 -13.38
CA GLY A 180 -2.58 -10.27 -14.67
C GLY A 180 -2.19 -9.43 -15.89
N SER A 181 -2.02 -8.10 -15.74
CA SER A 181 -1.48 -7.26 -16.81
C SER A 181 -0.01 -7.60 -17.11
N ARG A 182 0.47 -7.21 -18.28
CA ARG A 182 1.87 -7.43 -18.64
C ARG A 182 2.84 -6.72 -17.72
N LEU A 183 2.58 -5.46 -17.35
CA LEU A 183 3.41 -4.71 -16.41
C LEU A 183 3.54 -5.41 -15.06
N TYR A 184 2.45 -6.02 -14.57
CA TYR A 184 2.46 -6.81 -13.35
C TYR A 184 3.35 -8.06 -13.51
N GLN A 185 3.19 -8.83 -14.59
CA GLN A 185 3.98 -10.05 -14.85
C GLN A 185 5.48 -9.73 -14.98
N ASP A 186 5.82 -8.69 -15.76
CA ASP A 186 7.19 -8.24 -15.94
C ASP A 186 7.81 -7.78 -14.61
N PHE A 187 7.01 -7.11 -13.75
CA PHE A 187 7.47 -6.69 -12.43
C PHE A 187 7.76 -7.87 -11.49
N LEU A 188 6.87 -8.87 -11.42
CA LEU A 188 7.13 -10.07 -10.60
C LEU A 188 8.39 -10.79 -11.05
N ALA A 189 8.55 -11.01 -12.36
CA ALA A 189 9.74 -11.63 -12.93
C ALA A 189 11.02 -10.83 -12.64
N LEU A 190 10.93 -9.49 -12.68
CA LEU A 190 12.07 -8.62 -12.44
C LEU A 190 12.42 -8.50 -10.96
N SER A 191 11.44 -8.45 -10.06
CA SER A 191 11.66 -8.21 -8.61
C SER A 191 11.98 -9.48 -7.84
N GLY A 192 11.50 -10.65 -8.29
CA GLY A 192 11.55 -11.90 -7.55
C GLY A 192 10.59 -11.93 -6.35
N LEU A 193 9.58 -11.07 -6.36
CA LEU A 193 8.50 -11.09 -5.37
C LEU A 193 7.42 -12.07 -5.78
N GLU A 194 6.72 -12.64 -4.80
CA GLU A 194 5.55 -13.48 -4.98
C GLU A 194 4.28 -12.72 -4.61
N ASP A 195 3.21 -12.90 -5.40
CA ASP A 195 1.87 -12.39 -5.07
C ASP A 195 1.04 -13.51 -4.45
N PRO A 196 0.73 -13.46 -3.16
CA PRO A 196 -0.11 -14.48 -2.52
C PRO A 196 -1.57 -14.47 -3.01
N LEU A 197 -1.99 -13.44 -3.74
CA LEU A 197 -3.31 -13.34 -4.35
C LEU A 197 -3.25 -13.44 -5.89
N ALA A 198 -2.20 -14.04 -6.48
CA ALA A 198 -2.02 -14.10 -7.93
C ALA A 198 -3.24 -14.64 -8.69
N GLU A 199 -3.95 -15.63 -8.10
CA GLU A 199 -5.16 -16.24 -8.68
C GLU A 199 -6.47 -15.56 -8.24
N ASP A 200 -6.40 -14.53 -7.37
CA ASP A 200 -7.57 -13.82 -6.87
C ASP A 200 -7.97 -12.71 -7.83
N THR A 201 -9.15 -12.83 -8.40
CA THR A 201 -9.70 -11.87 -9.36
C THR A 201 -10.63 -10.82 -8.73
N ARG A 202 -10.86 -10.90 -7.41
CA ARG A 202 -11.69 -9.93 -6.70
C ARG A 202 -11.09 -8.52 -6.84
N PRO A 203 -11.89 -7.50 -7.19
CA PRO A 203 -11.36 -6.15 -7.31
C PRO A 203 -10.96 -5.60 -5.94
N THR A 204 -9.88 -4.84 -5.91
CA THR A 204 -9.49 -4.07 -4.73
C THR A 204 -9.96 -2.62 -4.82
N HIS A 205 -10.20 -2.10 -6.02
CA HIS A 205 -10.74 -0.76 -6.25
C HIS A 205 -12.22 -0.81 -6.66
N ARG A 206 -13.02 0.09 -6.12
CA ARG A 206 -14.43 0.34 -6.45
C ARG A 206 -14.55 1.63 -7.24
N PRO A 207 -14.91 1.57 -8.51
CA PRO A 207 -15.08 2.78 -9.31
C PRO A 207 -16.20 3.66 -8.73
N PRO A 208 -16.14 5.00 -8.90
CA PRO A 208 -17.19 5.90 -8.49
C PRO A 208 -18.55 5.57 -9.13
N LEU A 209 -19.64 6.02 -8.50
CA LEU A 209 -20.98 5.84 -9.02
C LEU A 209 -21.09 6.43 -10.44
N GLY A 210 -21.62 5.64 -11.37
CA GLY A 210 -21.74 6.00 -12.78
C GLY A 210 -20.57 5.59 -13.66
N VAL A 211 -19.49 5.11 -13.09
CA VAL A 211 -18.38 4.49 -13.84
C VAL A 211 -18.68 3.00 -14.01
N PRO A 212 -18.50 2.43 -15.22
CA PRO A 212 -18.77 1.01 -15.48
C PRO A 212 -17.99 0.06 -14.57
N ALA A 213 -18.62 -1.05 -14.17
CA ALA A 213 -18.03 -2.05 -13.26
C ALA A 213 -16.75 -2.70 -13.78
N GLN A 214 -16.51 -2.68 -15.09
CA GLN A 214 -15.25 -3.16 -15.70
C GLN A 214 -14.00 -2.41 -15.22
N TYR A 215 -14.16 -1.24 -14.60
CA TYR A 215 -13.08 -0.48 -13.97
C TYR A 215 -12.89 -0.82 -12.49
N ALA A 216 -13.65 -1.77 -11.96
CA ALA A 216 -13.35 -2.39 -10.68
C ALA A 216 -12.20 -3.39 -10.89
N LEU A 217 -10.99 -3.02 -10.47
CA LEU A 217 -9.76 -3.72 -10.79
C LEU A 217 -9.00 -4.13 -9.53
N PRO A 218 -8.27 -5.25 -9.55
CA PRO A 218 -7.33 -5.65 -8.50
C PRO A 218 -6.00 -4.93 -8.70
N ILE A 219 -5.86 -3.74 -8.12
CA ILE A 219 -4.71 -2.83 -8.32
C ILE A 219 -3.89 -2.59 -7.05
N ASP A 220 -4.36 -3.08 -5.90
CA ASP A 220 -3.63 -3.05 -4.64
C ASP A 220 -2.92 -4.39 -4.41
N TYR A 221 -1.78 -4.35 -3.73
CA TYR A 221 -0.92 -5.52 -3.57
C TYR A 221 -0.28 -5.59 -2.19
N VAL A 222 -0.04 -6.82 -1.74
CA VAL A 222 0.98 -7.18 -0.77
C VAL A 222 1.82 -8.27 -1.40
N LEU A 223 3.02 -7.95 -1.82
CA LEU A 223 3.96 -8.84 -2.48
C LEU A 223 5.09 -9.18 -1.51
N VAL A 224 5.55 -10.42 -1.55
CA VAL A 224 6.46 -10.94 -0.52
C VAL A 224 7.68 -11.63 -1.15
N ARG A 225 8.85 -11.41 -0.58
CA ARG A 225 10.03 -12.27 -0.76
C ARG A 225 10.37 -12.89 0.57
N MET A 226 10.25 -14.22 0.66
CA MET A 226 10.62 -14.97 1.86
C MET A 226 12.13 -14.99 2.07
N PRO A 227 12.61 -15.03 3.33
CA PRO A 227 14.02 -15.17 3.62
C PRO A 227 14.52 -16.56 3.20
N GLU A 228 15.74 -16.64 2.65
CA GLU A 228 16.29 -17.88 2.03
C GLU A 228 16.35 -19.08 2.99
N ASN A 229 16.56 -18.86 4.28
CA ASN A 229 16.86 -19.93 5.24
C ASN A 229 15.72 -20.21 6.23
N ARG A 230 14.47 -19.82 5.92
CA ARG A 230 13.33 -20.00 6.82
C ARG A 230 12.09 -20.45 6.09
N ALA A 231 11.49 -21.53 6.57
CA ALA A 231 10.20 -22.00 6.08
C ALA A 231 9.08 -21.23 6.83
N LEU A 232 8.39 -20.37 6.11
CA LEU A 232 7.27 -19.58 6.63
C LEU A 232 6.00 -19.94 5.86
N LYS A 233 4.86 -19.93 6.54
CA LYS A 233 3.52 -20.04 5.93
C LYS A 233 2.91 -18.68 5.83
N LEU A 234 2.29 -18.40 4.70
CA LEU A 234 1.62 -17.13 4.44
C LEU A 234 0.14 -17.38 4.15
N HIS A 235 -0.70 -16.57 4.80
CA HIS A 235 -2.12 -16.40 4.49
C HIS A 235 -2.37 -14.95 4.07
N CYS A 236 -3.23 -14.75 3.07
CA CYS A 236 -3.57 -13.43 2.54
C CYS A 236 -5.06 -13.34 2.23
N ASP A 237 -5.69 -12.21 2.55
CA ASP A 237 -7.10 -11.97 2.21
C ASP A 237 -7.42 -10.48 2.10
N LEU A 238 -8.63 -10.17 1.56
CA LEU A 238 -9.17 -8.84 1.43
C LEU A 238 -9.93 -8.42 2.70
N TYR A 239 -9.80 -7.15 3.06
CA TYR A 239 -10.47 -6.52 4.21
C TYR A 239 -11.22 -5.26 3.78
N PHE A 240 -12.15 -4.79 4.61
CA PHE A 240 -12.98 -3.60 4.34
C PHE A 240 -13.82 -3.71 3.07
N THR A 241 -14.22 -4.94 2.75
CA THR A 241 -15.01 -5.26 1.55
C THR A 241 -16.48 -4.82 1.65
N GLU A 242 -16.95 -4.56 2.89
CA GLU A 242 -18.33 -4.27 3.19
C GLU A 242 -18.55 -2.83 3.64
N LYS A 243 -19.77 -2.33 3.46
CA LYS A 243 -20.21 -1.08 4.09
C LYS A 243 -20.32 -1.29 5.59
N GLN A 244 -19.89 -0.29 6.35
CA GLN A 244 -19.95 -0.32 7.81
C GLN A 244 -20.33 1.04 8.40
N GLY A 245 -20.51 1.09 9.71
CA GLY A 245 -20.74 2.35 10.42
C GLY A 245 -19.51 3.25 10.31
N LEU A 246 -19.71 4.45 9.77
CA LEU A 246 -18.72 5.51 9.82
C LEU A 246 -18.97 6.37 11.06
N TYR A 247 -17.99 7.21 11.41
CA TYR A 247 -18.12 8.07 12.59
C TYR A 247 -19.40 8.93 12.52
N GLY A 248 -20.20 8.90 13.59
CA GLY A 248 -21.54 9.47 13.65
C GLY A 248 -22.59 8.49 13.15
N ARG A 249 -23.68 9.00 12.53
CA ARG A 249 -24.80 8.20 12.00
C ARG A 249 -24.65 7.82 10.52
N HIS A 250 -23.43 7.86 9.99
CA HIS A 250 -23.17 7.57 8.60
C HIS A 250 -22.84 6.09 8.41
N HIS A 251 -23.23 5.54 7.27
CA HIS A 251 -22.93 4.18 6.87
C HIS A 251 -22.34 4.17 5.46
N GLY A 252 -21.25 3.45 5.24
CA GLY A 252 -20.58 3.44 3.95
C GLY A 252 -19.29 2.62 3.97
N TYR A 253 -18.56 2.67 2.88
CA TYR A 253 -17.22 2.07 2.81
C TYR A 253 -16.19 2.97 3.50
N ILE A 254 -15.21 2.37 4.15
CA ILE A 254 -14.05 3.09 4.73
C ILE A 254 -13.26 3.79 3.64
N SER A 255 -13.06 3.11 2.51
CA SER A 255 -12.39 3.62 1.33
C SER A 255 -13.12 3.16 0.06
N ASP A 256 -12.80 3.73 -1.08
CA ASP A 256 -13.11 3.17 -2.40
C ASP A 256 -12.16 2.01 -2.77
N HIS A 257 -11.15 1.74 -1.94
CA HIS A 257 -10.35 0.54 -2.02
C HIS A 257 -10.72 -0.47 -0.93
N ASN A 258 -10.43 -1.75 -1.20
CA ASN A 258 -10.38 -2.83 -0.22
C ASN A 258 -8.96 -2.88 0.36
N GLY A 259 -8.84 -3.20 1.65
CA GLY A 259 -7.54 -3.51 2.24
C GLY A 259 -7.08 -4.91 1.84
N ILE A 260 -5.77 -5.12 1.84
CA ILE A 260 -5.17 -6.46 1.74
C ILE A 260 -4.36 -6.70 3.01
N GLY A 261 -4.58 -7.84 3.65
CA GLY A 261 -3.83 -8.22 4.85
C GLY A 261 -3.14 -9.56 4.66
N ILE A 262 -1.93 -9.66 5.19
CA ILE A 262 -1.19 -10.92 5.27
C ILE A 262 -0.98 -11.33 6.72
N GLN A 263 -0.89 -12.62 6.93
CA GLN A 263 -0.42 -13.25 8.15
C GLN A 263 0.66 -14.27 7.79
N ILE A 264 1.83 -14.14 8.41
CA ILE A 264 2.96 -15.04 8.22
C ILE A 264 3.24 -15.74 9.55
N THR A 265 3.35 -17.06 9.51
CA THR A 265 3.66 -17.90 10.67
C THR A 265 4.89 -18.73 10.39
N ARG A 266 5.63 -19.09 11.44
CA ARG A 266 6.71 -20.09 11.33
C ARG A 266 6.11 -21.47 11.10
N ASN A 267 6.79 -22.28 10.31
CA ASN A 267 6.54 -23.71 10.30
C ASN A 267 7.23 -24.29 11.54
N ASP A 268 6.46 -24.88 12.43
CA ASP A 268 6.95 -25.70 13.53
C ASP A 268 7.65 -26.96 12.99
#